data_201e51f482beca4e98a2a562e8821575
#
_entry.id   201e51f482beca4e98a2a562e8821575
#
_cell.length_a   1.000
_cell.length_b   1.000
_cell.length_c   1.000
_cell.angle_alpha   90.00
_cell.angle_beta   90.00
_cell.angle_gamma   90.00
#
_symmetry.space_group_name_H-M   'P 1'
#
loop_
_entity.id
_entity.type
_entity.pdbx_description
1 polymer ?
#
loop_
_entity_poly.entity_id
_entity_poly.type
_entity_poly.pdbx_seq_one_letter_code
_entity_poly.pdbx_strand_id
1 'polypeptide(L)'
;MGSLYYVDPSEVVKLTEVFGGEEATQVVKLLLEAPGLSDEELAERLGVDVKQVRKTLHKLLELSLVTYTVTYEKENGKRTFRWRLQLEQLVSTVRGQAIKIIERLKMLRDFYGSSVVYWCGKSSCRKLEFSAAVDHFFKCPSCGDPLQPFDPSEMLKSIDEKISELSKLLR
;
A
#
# COMPACT_ATOMS: atom_id res chain seq x y z
N MET A 1 10.52 29.63 1.20
CA MET A 1 10.34 29.17 2.59
C MET A 1 9.53 27.89 2.50
N GLY A 2 10.22 26.73 2.44
CA GLY A 2 9.57 25.43 2.34
C GLY A 2 8.95 25.08 3.67
N SER A 3 7.66 24.78 3.67
CA SER A 3 6.97 24.17 4.80
C SER A 3 7.66 22.83 5.09
N LEU A 4 8.39 22.75 6.20
CA LEU A 4 8.86 21.48 6.76
C LEU A 4 7.60 20.68 7.15
N TYR A 5 7.18 19.76 6.28
CA TYR A 5 6.20 18.76 6.65
C TYR A 5 6.84 17.85 7.69
N TYR A 6 6.51 18.10 8.95
CA TYR A 6 6.85 17.18 10.03
C TYR A 6 6.04 15.90 9.83
N VAL A 7 6.72 14.85 9.40
CA VAL A 7 6.11 13.52 9.30
C VAL A 7 6.24 12.87 10.66
N ASP A 8 5.11 12.53 11.26
CA ASP A 8 5.12 11.80 12.54
C ASP A 8 5.77 10.41 12.30
N PRO A 9 6.84 10.09 13.03
CA PRO A 9 7.48 8.77 12.93
C PRO A 9 6.52 7.61 13.12
N SER A 10 5.47 7.77 13.92
CA SER A 10 4.45 6.74 14.14
C SER A 10 3.61 6.45 12.88
N GLU A 11 3.37 7.46 12.05
CA GLU A 11 2.67 7.30 10.77
C GLU A 11 3.54 6.58 9.75
N VAL A 12 4.85 6.88 9.71
CA VAL A 12 5.82 6.17 8.85
C VAL A 12 5.82 4.68 9.16
N VAL A 13 5.84 4.33 10.44
CA VAL A 13 5.83 2.93 10.90
C VAL A 13 4.56 2.22 10.47
N LYS A 14 3.37 2.82 10.70
CA LYS A 14 2.08 2.24 10.27
C LYS A 14 1.99 2.01 8.77
N LEU A 15 2.49 2.97 7.99
CA LEU A 15 2.50 2.87 6.54
C LEU A 15 3.44 1.77 6.05
N THR A 16 4.60 1.65 6.68
CA THR A 16 5.55 0.59 6.34
C THR A 16 4.99 -0.79 6.64
N GLU A 17 4.23 -0.95 7.72
CA GLU A 17 3.55 -2.20 8.07
C GLU A 17 2.57 -2.65 6.97
N VAL A 18 1.80 -1.71 6.42
CA VAL A 18 0.84 -1.98 5.34
C VAL A 18 1.53 -2.41 4.04
N PHE A 19 2.66 -1.80 3.67
CA PHE A 19 3.31 -2.02 2.38
C PHE A 19 4.48 -3.01 2.42
N GLY A 20 5.18 -3.10 3.55
CA GLY A 20 6.42 -3.85 3.69
C GLY A 20 6.36 -5.06 4.62
N GLY A 21 5.32 -5.14 5.44
CA GLY A 21 5.19 -6.16 6.48
C GLY A 21 6.10 -5.91 7.70
N GLU A 22 6.11 -6.87 8.62
CA GLU A 22 6.77 -6.74 9.92
C GLU A 22 8.29 -6.50 9.83
N GLU A 23 8.98 -7.23 8.95
CA GLU A 23 10.44 -7.08 8.77
C GLU A 23 10.82 -5.67 8.30
N ALA A 24 10.09 -5.13 7.33
CA ALA A 24 10.31 -3.78 6.84
C ALA A 24 10.04 -2.73 7.92
N THR A 25 9.02 -2.96 8.75
CA THR A 25 8.68 -2.10 9.87
C THR A 25 9.79 -2.03 10.91
N GLN A 26 10.42 -3.16 11.22
CA GLN A 26 11.55 -3.22 12.16
C GLN A 26 12.77 -2.49 11.61
N VAL A 27 13.10 -2.68 10.32
CA VAL A 27 14.19 -1.94 9.64
C VAL A 27 13.94 -0.44 9.67
N VAL A 28 12.72 0.01 9.38
CA VAL A 28 12.35 1.43 9.38
C VAL A 28 12.44 2.03 10.78
N LYS A 29 11.99 1.33 11.82
CA LYS A 29 12.14 1.77 13.22
C LYS A 29 13.60 2.02 13.57
N LEU A 30 14.50 1.08 13.24
CA LEU A 30 15.93 1.25 13.50
C LEU A 30 16.55 2.41 12.73
N LEU A 31 16.14 2.63 11.47
CA LEU A 31 16.63 3.75 10.67
C LEU A 31 16.05 5.11 11.12
N LEU A 32 14.89 5.13 11.78
CA LEU A 32 14.37 6.33 12.45
C LEU A 32 15.21 6.70 13.67
N GLU A 33 15.61 5.70 14.46
CA GLU A 33 16.41 5.89 15.67
C GLU A 33 17.88 6.20 15.34
N ALA A 34 18.45 5.50 14.37
CA ALA A 34 19.85 5.62 13.97
C ALA A 34 20.00 5.64 12.43
N PRO A 35 19.93 6.83 11.81
CA PRO A 35 20.16 6.95 10.37
C PRO A 35 21.62 6.65 10.01
N GLY A 36 21.82 5.96 8.89
CA GLY A 36 23.14 5.65 8.36
C GLY A 36 23.71 4.31 8.82
N LEU A 37 22.87 3.41 9.35
CA LEU A 37 23.27 2.03 9.63
C LEU A 37 23.59 1.27 8.34
N SER A 38 24.56 0.34 8.40
CA SER A 38 24.86 -0.60 7.33
C SER A 38 23.95 -1.82 7.35
N ASP A 39 24.03 -2.64 6.29
CA ASP A 39 23.30 -3.92 6.23
C ASP A 39 23.68 -4.83 7.39
N GLU A 40 24.98 -4.89 7.69
CA GLU A 40 25.53 -5.72 8.77
C GLU A 40 25.08 -5.23 10.16
N GLU A 41 25.13 -3.91 10.40
CA GLU A 41 24.68 -3.30 11.66
C GLU A 41 23.16 -3.48 11.87
N LEU A 42 22.37 -3.39 10.80
CA LEU A 42 20.93 -3.66 10.85
C LEU A 42 20.65 -5.13 11.17
N ALA A 43 21.36 -6.05 10.51
CA ALA A 43 21.21 -7.49 10.72
C ALA A 43 21.57 -7.89 12.16
N GLU A 44 22.65 -7.35 12.71
CA GLU A 44 23.09 -7.59 14.09
C GLU A 44 22.01 -7.10 15.08
N ARG A 45 21.49 -5.89 14.92
CA ARG A 45 20.47 -5.34 15.81
C ARG A 45 19.13 -6.06 15.75
N LEU A 46 18.77 -6.58 14.57
CA LEU A 46 17.53 -7.34 14.36
C LEU A 46 17.66 -8.81 14.71
N GLY A 47 18.91 -9.32 14.87
CA GLY A 47 19.15 -10.74 15.10
C GLY A 47 18.78 -11.63 13.91
N VAL A 48 18.88 -11.11 12.67
CA VAL A 48 18.51 -11.81 11.42
C VAL A 48 19.69 -11.90 10.46
N ASP A 49 19.56 -12.75 9.43
CA ASP A 49 20.59 -12.87 8.39
C ASP A 49 20.70 -11.59 7.54
N VAL A 50 21.94 -11.20 7.22
CA VAL A 50 22.24 -10.01 6.39
C VAL A 50 21.55 -10.09 5.03
N LYS A 51 21.41 -11.29 4.42
CA LYS A 51 20.71 -11.46 3.14
C LYS A 51 19.23 -11.10 3.24
N GLN A 52 18.61 -11.41 4.38
CA GLN A 52 17.21 -11.06 4.65
C GLN A 52 17.04 -9.54 4.75
N VAL A 53 17.93 -8.88 5.51
CA VAL A 53 17.95 -7.41 5.62
C VAL A 53 18.14 -6.77 4.25
N ARG A 54 19.09 -7.23 3.43
CA ARG A 54 19.32 -6.74 2.06
C ARG A 54 18.08 -6.88 1.18
N LYS A 55 17.40 -8.02 1.24
CA LYS A 55 16.15 -8.23 0.50
C LYS A 55 15.07 -7.23 0.91
N THR A 56 14.94 -6.97 2.21
CA THR A 56 13.99 -5.98 2.74
C THR A 56 14.36 -4.56 2.36
N LEU A 57 15.65 -4.18 2.46
CA LEU A 57 16.16 -2.87 2.03
C LEU A 57 15.95 -2.63 0.53
N HIS A 58 16.15 -3.65 -0.33
CA HIS A 58 15.87 -3.53 -1.75
C HIS A 58 14.38 -3.27 -2.04
N LYS A 59 13.47 -3.96 -1.36
CA LYS A 59 12.02 -3.65 -1.47
C LYS A 59 11.71 -2.23 -1.03
N LEU A 60 12.28 -1.77 0.08
CA LEU A 60 12.10 -0.41 0.57
C LEU A 60 12.70 0.63 -0.40
N LEU A 61 13.80 0.30 -1.07
CA LEU A 61 14.43 1.13 -2.09
C LEU A 61 13.54 1.25 -3.36
N GLU A 62 12.95 0.14 -3.82
CA GLU A 62 11.98 0.13 -4.94
C GLU A 62 10.76 0.99 -4.64
N LEU A 63 10.32 1.01 -3.37
CA LEU A 63 9.26 1.88 -2.89
C LEU A 63 9.72 3.33 -2.64
N SER A 64 10.99 3.65 -2.88
CA SER A 64 11.61 4.95 -2.60
C SER A 64 11.47 5.40 -1.12
N LEU A 65 11.38 4.45 -0.20
CA LEU A 65 11.28 4.71 1.24
C LEU A 65 12.63 4.89 1.90
N VAL A 66 13.67 4.28 1.34
CA VAL A 66 15.05 4.39 1.79
C VAL A 66 15.96 4.82 0.67
N THR A 67 17.08 5.41 1.03
CA THR A 67 18.22 5.68 0.14
C THR A 67 19.50 5.24 0.84
N TYR A 68 20.59 5.19 0.09
CA TYR A 68 21.88 4.87 0.67
C TYR A 68 22.98 5.81 0.17
N THR A 69 24.02 5.94 0.98
CA THR A 69 25.31 6.52 0.59
C THR A 69 26.36 5.42 0.66
N VAL A 70 27.30 5.44 -0.28
CA VAL A 70 28.42 4.48 -0.27
C VAL A 70 29.61 5.14 0.42
N THR A 71 30.13 4.49 1.45
CA THR A 71 31.37 4.87 2.13
C THR A 71 32.44 3.86 1.80
N TYR A 72 33.70 4.33 1.71
CA TYR A 72 34.87 3.51 1.45
C TYR A 72 35.76 3.54 2.68
N GLU A 73 36.12 2.37 3.20
CA GLU A 73 37.15 2.28 4.21
C GLU A 73 38.52 2.55 3.59
N LYS A 74 39.27 3.49 4.16
CA LYS A 74 40.56 3.92 3.62
C LYS A 74 41.64 2.82 3.63
N GLU A 75 41.54 1.88 4.59
CA GLU A 75 42.56 0.86 4.82
C GLU A 75 42.43 -0.35 3.89
N ASN A 76 41.23 -0.78 3.57
CA ASN A 76 40.97 -2.00 2.81
C ASN A 76 40.13 -1.79 1.54
N GLY A 77 39.68 -0.57 1.28
CA GLY A 77 38.83 -0.24 0.13
C GLY A 77 37.43 -0.85 0.17
N LYS A 78 37.02 -1.42 1.32
CA LYS A 78 35.71 -2.05 1.47
C LYS A 78 34.60 -1.02 1.27
N ARG A 79 33.62 -1.36 0.43
CA ARG A 79 32.42 -0.55 0.22
C ARG A 79 31.39 -0.91 1.29
N THR A 80 30.88 0.10 1.99
CA THR A 80 29.79 -0.04 2.95
C THR A 80 28.64 0.86 2.55
N PHE A 81 27.45 0.29 2.46
CA PHE A 81 26.21 1.01 2.20
C PHE A 81 25.67 1.55 3.52
N ARG A 82 25.41 2.86 3.58
CA ARG A 82 24.84 3.54 4.74
C ARG A 82 23.43 3.97 4.40
N TRP A 83 22.43 3.35 5.04
CA TRP A 83 21.01 3.50 4.72
C TRP A 83 20.37 4.64 5.50
N ARG A 84 19.46 5.34 4.85
CA ARG A 84 18.67 6.43 5.43
C ARG A 84 17.24 6.39 4.90
N LEU A 85 16.28 6.84 5.71
CA LEU A 85 14.91 7.02 5.28
C LEU A 85 14.77 8.27 4.40
N GLN A 86 13.92 8.18 3.39
CA GLN A 86 13.48 9.31 2.55
C GLN A 86 12.07 9.74 2.97
N LEU A 87 11.94 10.40 4.12
CA LEU A 87 10.64 10.74 4.70
C LEU A 87 9.77 11.61 3.79
N GLU A 88 10.36 12.57 3.08
CA GLU A 88 9.65 13.44 2.13
C GLU A 88 9.08 12.65 0.95
N GLN A 89 9.87 11.71 0.42
CA GLN A 89 9.45 10.84 -0.67
C GLN A 89 8.35 9.87 -0.22
N LEU A 90 8.45 9.36 1.01
CA LEU A 90 7.45 8.50 1.64
C LEU A 90 6.07 9.19 1.64
N VAL A 91 6.00 10.42 2.15
CA VAL A 91 4.75 11.18 2.21
C VAL A 91 4.15 11.39 0.83
N SER A 92 4.97 11.78 -0.15
CA SER A 92 4.49 11.99 -1.52
C SER A 92 4.00 10.69 -2.17
N THR A 93 4.70 9.58 -1.95
CA THR A 93 4.32 8.26 -2.48
C THR A 93 3.01 7.78 -1.86
N VAL A 94 2.88 7.86 -0.53
CA VAL A 94 1.66 7.45 0.17
C VAL A 94 0.47 8.32 -0.23
N ARG A 95 0.65 9.63 -0.29
CA ARG A 95 -0.40 10.54 -0.79
C ARG A 95 -0.82 10.20 -2.22
N GLY A 96 0.15 9.96 -3.10
CA GLY A 96 -0.12 9.54 -4.48
C GLY A 96 -0.91 8.22 -4.57
N GLN A 97 -0.57 7.22 -3.76
CA GLN A 97 -1.32 5.96 -3.70
C GLN A 97 -2.72 6.15 -3.09
N ALA A 98 -2.85 6.91 -2.01
CA ALA A 98 -4.14 7.21 -1.40
C ALA A 98 -5.08 7.92 -2.39
N ILE A 99 -4.59 8.89 -3.15
CA ILE A 99 -5.36 9.59 -4.19
C ILE A 99 -5.88 8.59 -5.24
N LYS A 100 -5.00 7.71 -5.76
CA LYS A 100 -5.40 6.69 -6.74
C LYS A 100 -6.46 5.73 -6.20
N ILE A 101 -6.34 5.33 -4.94
CA ILE A 101 -7.33 4.46 -4.29
C ILE A 101 -8.66 5.20 -4.14
N ILE A 102 -8.65 6.45 -3.68
CA ILE A 102 -9.85 7.28 -3.55
C ILE A 102 -10.56 7.45 -4.91
N GLU A 103 -9.82 7.74 -5.97
CA GLU A 103 -10.37 7.86 -7.33
C GLU A 103 -11.04 6.55 -7.78
N ARG A 104 -10.39 5.43 -7.55
CA ARG A 104 -10.95 4.11 -7.86
C ARG A 104 -12.22 3.80 -7.05
N LEU A 105 -12.22 4.12 -5.75
CA LEU A 105 -13.38 3.95 -4.89
C LEU A 105 -14.54 4.86 -5.32
N LYS A 106 -14.26 6.11 -5.73
CA LYS A 106 -15.28 7.02 -6.29
C LYS A 106 -15.89 6.47 -7.57
N MET A 107 -15.07 5.96 -8.50
CA MET A 107 -15.58 5.32 -9.72
C MET A 107 -16.49 4.11 -9.42
N LEU A 108 -16.09 3.27 -8.45
CA LEU A 108 -16.91 2.15 -8.01
C LEU A 108 -18.23 2.61 -7.38
N ARG A 109 -18.17 3.62 -6.51
CA ARG A 109 -19.34 4.20 -5.88
C ARG A 109 -20.33 4.74 -6.93
N ASP A 110 -19.82 5.50 -7.90
CA ASP A 110 -20.66 6.09 -8.94
C ASP A 110 -21.26 5.02 -9.85
N PHE A 111 -20.50 3.98 -10.19
CA PHE A 111 -20.98 2.81 -10.94
C PHE A 111 -22.12 2.09 -10.22
N TYR A 112 -21.92 1.69 -8.96
CA TYR A 112 -22.92 0.95 -8.20
C TYR A 112 -24.10 1.82 -7.72
N GLY A 113 -23.92 3.14 -7.67
CA GLY A 113 -24.99 4.10 -7.35
C GLY A 113 -25.89 4.42 -8.53
N SER A 114 -25.40 4.27 -9.77
CA SER A 114 -26.15 4.61 -10.99
C SER A 114 -26.63 3.41 -11.79
N SER A 115 -26.04 2.22 -11.59
CA SER A 115 -26.32 1.03 -12.39
C SER A 115 -27.03 -0.04 -11.58
N VAL A 116 -28.05 -0.64 -12.19
CA VAL A 116 -28.68 -1.87 -11.63
C VAL A 116 -27.79 -3.06 -11.97
N VAL A 117 -27.28 -3.71 -10.96
CA VAL A 117 -26.34 -4.83 -11.07
C VAL A 117 -26.98 -6.11 -10.60
N TYR A 118 -26.70 -7.22 -11.28
CA TYR A 118 -27.22 -8.56 -10.98
C TYR A 118 -26.12 -9.49 -10.54
N TRP A 119 -26.40 -10.36 -9.58
CA TRP A 119 -25.44 -11.30 -9.01
C TRP A 119 -26.08 -12.61 -8.59
N CYS A 120 -25.32 -13.73 -8.68
CA CYS A 120 -25.75 -15.05 -8.25
C CYS A 120 -25.48 -15.36 -6.78
N GLY A 121 -24.88 -14.42 -6.03
CA GLY A 121 -24.55 -14.61 -4.61
C GLY A 121 -23.17 -15.26 -4.33
N LYS A 122 -22.49 -15.83 -5.33
CA LYS A 122 -21.19 -16.50 -5.14
C LYS A 122 -20.04 -15.51 -5.31
N SER A 123 -19.12 -15.43 -4.32
CA SER A 123 -17.98 -14.52 -4.32
C SER A 123 -17.00 -14.72 -5.48
N SER A 124 -16.92 -15.96 -6.01
CA SER A 124 -16.11 -16.29 -7.18
C SER A 124 -16.70 -15.83 -8.52
N CYS A 125 -17.97 -15.40 -8.54
CA CYS A 125 -18.67 -14.99 -9.75
C CYS A 125 -18.73 -13.47 -9.88
N ARG A 126 -18.64 -12.99 -11.12
CA ARG A 126 -18.71 -11.56 -11.43
C ARG A 126 -20.15 -11.05 -11.30
N LYS A 127 -20.28 -9.83 -10.84
CA LYS A 127 -21.54 -9.08 -10.94
C LYS A 127 -21.70 -8.57 -12.38
N LEU A 128 -22.93 -8.57 -12.89
CA LEU A 128 -23.26 -8.18 -14.26
C LEU A 128 -24.20 -6.98 -14.27
N GLU A 129 -23.99 -6.08 -15.20
CA GLU A 129 -24.99 -5.03 -15.50
C GLU A 129 -26.24 -5.62 -16.14
N PHE A 130 -27.32 -4.85 -16.14
CA PHE A 130 -28.63 -5.27 -16.67
C PHE A 130 -28.53 -5.80 -18.12
N SER A 131 -27.84 -5.12 -19.01
CA SER A 131 -27.68 -5.52 -20.42
C SER A 131 -27.02 -6.91 -20.53
N ALA A 132 -25.90 -7.10 -19.81
CA ALA A 132 -25.20 -8.38 -19.78
C ALA A 132 -26.04 -9.49 -19.09
N ALA A 133 -26.83 -9.16 -18.09
CA ALA A 133 -27.74 -10.13 -17.46
C ALA A 133 -28.85 -10.58 -18.42
N VAL A 134 -29.38 -9.67 -19.24
CA VAL A 134 -30.34 -9.99 -20.33
C VAL A 134 -29.73 -10.90 -21.36
N ASP A 135 -28.50 -10.61 -21.84
CA ASP A 135 -27.80 -11.44 -22.83
C ASP A 135 -27.59 -12.87 -22.36
N HIS A 136 -27.48 -13.07 -21.04
CA HIS A 136 -27.35 -14.39 -20.40
C HIS A 136 -28.65 -14.95 -19.85
N PHE A 137 -29.80 -14.39 -20.24
CA PHE A 137 -31.13 -14.82 -19.77
C PHE A 137 -31.22 -14.89 -18.25
N PHE A 138 -30.60 -13.94 -17.53
CA PHE A 138 -30.50 -13.87 -16.07
C PHE A 138 -29.88 -15.14 -15.42
N LYS A 139 -29.00 -15.83 -16.14
CA LYS A 139 -28.19 -16.93 -15.61
C LYS A 139 -26.71 -16.52 -15.52
N CYS A 140 -26.06 -16.91 -14.45
CA CYS A 140 -24.65 -16.61 -14.26
C CYS A 140 -23.78 -17.36 -15.30
N PRO A 141 -22.98 -16.68 -16.12
CA PRO A 141 -22.16 -17.35 -17.15
C PRO A 141 -21.05 -18.23 -16.55
N SER A 142 -20.70 -18.03 -15.27
CA SER A 142 -19.65 -18.79 -14.60
C SER A 142 -20.16 -20.05 -13.90
N CYS A 143 -21.37 -20.04 -13.31
CA CYS A 143 -21.88 -21.17 -12.52
C CYS A 143 -23.28 -21.62 -12.92
N GLY A 144 -23.96 -20.93 -13.83
CA GLY A 144 -25.32 -21.28 -14.31
C GLY A 144 -26.45 -20.90 -13.36
N ASP A 145 -26.18 -20.46 -12.15
CA ASP A 145 -27.21 -20.10 -11.18
C ASP A 145 -27.98 -18.85 -11.61
N PRO A 146 -29.23 -18.68 -11.16
CA PRO A 146 -30.03 -17.51 -11.46
C PRO A 146 -29.38 -16.24 -10.88
N LEU A 147 -29.42 -15.17 -11.66
CA LEU A 147 -28.98 -13.84 -11.25
C LEU A 147 -30.16 -13.09 -10.61
N GLN A 148 -29.88 -12.44 -9.50
CA GLN A 148 -30.84 -11.59 -8.79
C GLN A 148 -30.32 -10.16 -8.71
N PRO A 149 -31.20 -9.14 -8.60
CA PRO A 149 -30.75 -7.78 -8.35
C PRO A 149 -29.87 -7.71 -7.11
N PHE A 150 -28.71 -7.06 -7.24
CA PHE A 150 -27.78 -6.88 -6.13
C PHE A 150 -28.06 -5.54 -5.45
N ASP A 151 -28.29 -5.56 -4.14
CA ASP A 151 -28.38 -4.33 -3.33
C ASP A 151 -26.98 -3.84 -2.96
N PRO A 152 -26.52 -2.71 -3.47
CA PRO A 152 -25.21 -2.17 -3.19
C PRO A 152 -25.10 -1.35 -1.90
N SER A 153 -26.19 -1.19 -1.12
CA SER A 153 -26.28 -0.22 -0.02
C SER A 153 -25.16 -0.38 1.03
N GLU A 154 -24.93 -1.59 1.51
CA GLU A 154 -23.86 -1.84 2.49
C GLU A 154 -22.46 -1.62 1.92
N MET A 155 -22.28 -2.01 0.66
CA MET A 155 -20.99 -1.81 -0.04
C MET A 155 -20.73 -0.31 -0.28
N LEU A 156 -21.74 0.45 -0.69
CA LEU A 156 -21.62 1.90 -0.88
C LEU A 156 -21.26 2.61 0.42
N LYS A 157 -21.90 2.22 1.53
CA LYS A 157 -21.56 2.74 2.86
C LYS A 157 -20.11 2.46 3.22
N SER A 158 -19.63 1.24 3.02
CA SER A 158 -18.24 0.85 3.29
C SER A 158 -17.25 1.61 2.40
N ILE A 159 -17.60 1.87 1.14
CA ILE A 159 -16.81 2.66 0.21
C ILE A 159 -16.70 4.12 0.70
N ASP A 160 -17.82 4.74 1.10
CA ASP A 160 -17.83 6.12 1.59
C ASP A 160 -17.04 6.28 2.90
N GLU A 161 -17.17 5.33 3.82
CA GLU A 161 -16.37 5.27 5.05
C GLU A 161 -14.87 5.21 4.72
N LYS A 162 -14.46 4.35 3.76
CA LYS A 162 -13.07 4.20 3.35
C LYS A 162 -12.52 5.44 2.63
N ILE A 163 -13.32 6.07 1.77
CA ILE A 163 -12.97 7.35 1.15
C ILE A 163 -12.75 8.43 2.22
N SER A 164 -13.63 8.50 3.22
CA SER A 164 -13.53 9.46 4.31
C SER A 164 -12.25 9.22 5.14
N GLU A 165 -11.95 7.98 5.50
CA GLU A 165 -10.75 7.58 6.23
C GLU A 165 -9.46 7.98 5.47
N LEU A 166 -9.35 7.58 4.20
CA LEU A 166 -8.19 7.91 3.36
C LEU A 166 -8.05 9.41 3.13
N SER A 167 -9.16 10.14 3.02
CA SER A 167 -9.14 11.61 2.83
C SER A 167 -8.60 12.35 4.05
N LYS A 168 -8.72 11.77 5.25
CA LYS A 168 -8.11 12.33 6.48
C LYS A 168 -6.58 12.23 6.46
N LEU A 169 -6.02 11.20 5.82
CA LEU A 169 -4.57 11.03 5.67
C LEU A 169 -3.95 12.02 4.67
N LEU A 170 -4.77 12.71 3.87
CA LEU A 170 -4.30 13.68 2.87
C LEU A 170 -4.29 15.13 3.37
N ARG A 171 -4.88 15.37 4.53
CA ARG A 171 -4.92 16.69 5.18
C ARG A 171 -3.68 16.95 6.00
#